data_6b0e93779945cb84d587b6e2c3eeb4eb
#
_entry.id   6b0e93779945cb84d587b6e2c3eeb4eb
#
_cell.length_a   1.000
_cell.length_b   1.000
_cell.length_c   1.000
_cell.angle_alpha   90.00
_cell.angle_beta   90.00
_cell.angle_gamma   90.00
#
_symmetry.space_group_name_H-M   'P 1'
#
loop_
_entity.id
_entity.type
_entity.pdbx_description
1 polymer ?
#
loop_
_entity_poly.entity_id
_entity_poly.type
_entity_poly.pdbx_seq_one_letter_code
_entity_poly.pdbx_strand_id
1 'polypeptide(L)'
;ELLAGADADQVRAAQASVLAAAAQRDAAQAQLDLLMNGATDEQIAAAEAQVEQAESALEQAELALELATLQAPFDGVVAEVNVKAGEIASTAPAITVLDTSQFHITVSVDEIDVSRLAEGQAAQVTLESFPDATLNGSVESIAPAATFEGGVVYYDVTIALNPTDVPIRADMTANATIEVKEVSDVLLIPTWVVRVDNTTGQTYVDKQVGNETERVN
;
A
#
# COMPACT_ATOMS: atom_id res chain seq x y z
N GLU A 1 -4.01 6.10 -24.97
CA GLU A 1 -5.08 5.64 -25.90
C GLU A 1 -5.69 4.28 -25.50
N LEU A 2 -5.68 3.94 -24.21
CA LEU A 2 -6.24 2.69 -23.63
C LEU A 2 -7.47 2.94 -22.77
N LEU A 3 -8.18 4.03 -23.01
CA LEU A 3 -9.46 4.33 -22.37
C LEU A 3 -10.63 3.89 -23.27
N ALA A 4 -10.65 2.63 -23.67
CA ALA A 4 -11.89 2.01 -24.10
C ALA A 4 -12.66 1.57 -22.85
N GLY A 5 -13.03 2.54 -22.01
CA GLY A 5 -14.11 2.42 -21.04
C GLY A 5 -15.41 2.01 -21.73
N ALA A 6 -16.52 2.13 -21.03
CA ALA A 6 -17.85 1.82 -21.52
C ALA A 6 -18.05 2.25 -23.00
N ASP A 7 -18.74 1.42 -23.76
CA ASP A 7 -19.07 1.73 -25.16
C ASP A 7 -19.68 3.15 -25.25
N ALA A 8 -19.29 3.93 -26.25
CA ALA A 8 -19.78 5.30 -26.44
C ALA A 8 -21.33 5.37 -26.44
N ASP A 9 -22.02 4.28 -26.79
CA ASP A 9 -23.46 4.18 -26.74
C ASP A 9 -23.97 4.02 -25.29
N GLN A 10 -23.25 3.31 -24.43
CA GLN A 10 -23.57 3.18 -22.99
C GLN A 10 -23.39 4.50 -22.26
N VAL A 11 -22.31 5.22 -22.54
CA VAL A 11 -22.08 6.57 -21.97
C VAL A 11 -23.18 7.55 -22.42
N ARG A 12 -23.54 7.52 -23.71
CA ARG A 12 -24.65 8.36 -24.21
C ARG A 12 -26.00 8.00 -23.57
N ALA A 13 -26.26 6.72 -23.35
CA ALA A 13 -27.47 6.27 -22.67
C ALA A 13 -27.52 6.73 -21.20
N ALA A 14 -26.40 6.62 -20.48
CA ALA A 14 -26.26 7.11 -19.11
C ALA A 14 -26.41 8.64 -19.02
N GLN A 15 -25.80 9.38 -19.94
CA GLN A 15 -25.98 10.84 -20.02
C GLN A 15 -27.45 11.25 -20.29
N ALA A 16 -28.13 10.52 -21.18
CA ALA A 16 -29.56 10.76 -21.43
C ALA A 16 -30.41 10.47 -20.18
N SER A 17 -30.04 9.45 -19.39
CA SER A 17 -30.69 9.14 -18.11
C SER A 17 -30.52 10.26 -17.08
N VAL A 18 -29.31 10.81 -16.96
CA VAL A 18 -29.04 11.98 -16.07
C VAL A 18 -29.87 13.19 -16.50
N LEU A 19 -29.93 13.50 -17.80
CA LEU A 19 -30.74 14.61 -18.31
C LEU A 19 -32.24 14.42 -18.07
N ALA A 20 -32.71 13.17 -18.21
CA ALA A 20 -34.11 12.85 -17.92
C ALA A 20 -34.44 13.01 -16.42
N ALA A 21 -33.56 12.49 -15.54
CA ALA A 21 -33.72 12.62 -14.10
C ALA A 21 -33.63 14.08 -13.63
N ALA A 22 -32.72 14.88 -14.18
CA ALA A 22 -32.62 16.31 -13.92
C ALA A 22 -33.90 17.07 -14.34
N ALA A 23 -34.44 16.76 -15.52
CA ALA A 23 -35.69 17.37 -15.99
C ALA A 23 -36.90 17.01 -15.08
N GLN A 24 -36.93 15.76 -14.55
CA GLN A 24 -37.95 15.33 -13.59
C GLN A 24 -37.86 16.09 -12.28
N ARG A 25 -36.64 16.27 -11.73
CA ARG A 25 -36.41 17.06 -10.52
C ARG A 25 -36.87 18.53 -10.75
N ASP A 26 -36.48 19.13 -11.87
CA ASP A 26 -36.86 20.53 -12.17
C ASP A 26 -38.38 20.70 -12.34
N ALA A 27 -39.04 19.71 -12.93
CA ALA A 27 -40.50 19.70 -13.02
C ALA A 27 -41.19 19.57 -11.65
N ALA A 28 -40.68 18.71 -10.78
CA ALA A 28 -41.16 18.52 -9.41
C ALA A 28 -40.94 19.79 -8.58
N GLN A 29 -39.78 20.42 -8.72
CA GLN A 29 -39.50 21.71 -8.05
C GLN A 29 -40.45 22.83 -8.50
N ALA A 30 -40.71 22.95 -9.82
CA ALA A 30 -41.65 23.93 -10.33
C ALA A 30 -43.09 23.71 -9.82
N GLN A 31 -43.51 22.44 -9.66
CA GLN A 31 -44.78 22.09 -9.03
C GLN A 31 -44.83 22.50 -7.56
N LEU A 32 -43.78 22.25 -6.78
CA LEU A 32 -43.70 22.68 -5.39
C LEU A 32 -43.82 24.21 -5.28
N ASP A 33 -43.08 24.96 -6.10
CA ASP A 33 -43.10 26.43 -6.10
C ASP A 33 -44.50 26.99 -6.41
N LEU A 34 -45.25 26.33 -7.31
CA LEU A 34 -46.65 26.70 -7.60
C LEU A 34 -47.59 26.40 -6.43
N LEU A 35 -47.39 25.31 -5.70
CA LEU A 35 -48.21 24.90 -4.56
C LEU A 35 -47.96 25.77 -3.33
N MET A 36 -46.74 26.23 -3.09
CA MET A 36 -46.39 27.09 -1.94
C MET A 36 -47.12 28.45 -1.94
N ASN A 37 -47.65 28.86 -3.08
CA ASN A 37 -48.43 30.14 -3.20
C ASN A 37 -49.92 30.04 -2.77
N GLY A 38 -50.37 28.89 -2.24
CA GLY A 38 -51.81 28.76 -1.80
C GLY A 38 -52.21 27.30 -1.49
N ALA A 39 -51.26 26.39 -1.32
CA ALA A 39 -51.51 24.97 -1.01
C ALA A 39 -51.72 24.73 0.49
N THR A 40 -52.37 23.62 0.84
CA THR A 40 -52.41 23.12 2.22
C THR A 40 -51.08 22.52 2.60
N ASP A 41 -50.76 22.45 3.92
CA ASP A 41 -49.50 21.86 4.43
C ASP A 41 -49.29 20.41 3.93
N GLU A 42 -50.37 19.63 3.77
CA GLU A 42 -50.29 18.26 3.25
C GLU A 42 -49.91 18.22 1.76
N GLN A 43 -50.41 19.21 0.97
CA GLN A 43 -50.04 19.32 -0.44
C GLN A 43 -48.59 19.73 -0.61
N ILE A 44 -48.10 20.62 0.26
CA ILE A 44 -46.69 21.05 0.29
C ILE A 44 -45.81 19.84 0.63
N ALA A 45 -46.11 19.10 1.73
CA ALA A 45 -45.38 17.93 2.13
C ALA A 45 -45.32 16.81 1.05
N ALA A 46 -46.45 16.61 0.34
CA ALA A 46 -46.49 15.67 -0.77
C ALA A 46 -45.62 16.12 -1.96
N ALA A 47 -45.57 17.42 -2.26
CA ALA A 47 -44.71 17.94 -3.31
C ALA A 47 -43.22 17.92 -2.92
N GLU A 48 -42.89 18.19 -1.66
CA GLU A 48 -41.53 18.05 -1.12
C GLU A 48 -41.03 16.60 -1.24
N ALA A 49 -41.87 15.61 -0.87
CA ALA A 49 -41.51 14.20 -1.03
C ALA A 49 -41.28 13.81 -2.51
N GLN A 50 -41.99 14.44 -3.46
CA GLN A 50 -41.74 14.23 -4.89
C GLN A 50 -40.39 14.83 -5.33
N VAL A 51 -39.99 15.97 -4.79
CA VAL A 51 -38.69 16.59 -5.06
C VAL A 51 -37.59 15.66 -4.53
N GLU A 52 -37.69 15.22 -3.28
CA GLU A 52 -36.73 14.29 -2.67
C GLU A 52 -36.58 12.99 -3.48
N GLN A 53 -37.70 12.43 -3.95
CA GLN A 53 -37.68 11.26 -4.83
C GLN A 53 -36.96 11.53 -6.16
N ALA A 54 -37.23 12.70 -6.77
CA ALA A 54 -36.59 13.07 -8.03
C ALA A 54 -35.11 13.38 -7.87
N GLU A 55 -34.68 13.95 -6.73
CA GLU A 55 -33.27 14.17 -6.38
C GLU A 55 -32.56 12.84 -6.18
N SER A 56 -33.16 11.90 -5.47
CA SER A 56 -32.59 10.53 -5.30
C SER A 56 -32.44 9.81 -6.65
N ALA A 57 -33.40 9.98 -7.57
CA ALA A 57 -33.29 9.39 -8.90
C ALA A 57 -32.20 10.05 -9.75
N LEU A 58 -31.99 11.34 -9.59
CA LEU A 58 -30.89 12.06 -10.24
C LEU A 58 -29.54 11.57 -9.73
N GLU A 59 -29.36 11.49 -8.41
CA GLU A 59 -28.13 11.00 -7.77
C GLU A 59 -27.79 9.58 -8.26
N GLN A 60 -28.78 8.69 -8.33
CA GLN A 60 -28.57 7.34 -8.87
C GLN A 60 -28.14 7.37 -10.34
N ALA A 61 -28.70 8.26 -11.16
CA ALA A 61 -28.33 8.38 -12.56
C ALA A 61 -26.93 8.97 -12.73
N GLU A 62 -26.54 9.93 -11.89
CA GLU A 62 -25.18 10.50 -11.87
C GLU A 62 -24.14 9.46 -11.45
N LEU A 63 -24.42 8.67 -10.39
CA LEU A 63 -23.57 7.58 -9.97
C LEU A 63 -23.41 6.52 -11.09
N ALA A 64 -24.51 6.19 -11.77
CA ALA A 64 -24.45 5.26 -12.91
C ALA A 64 -23.61 5.80 -14.08
N LEU A 65 -23.62 7.10 -14.32
CA LEU A 65 -22.77 7.75 -15.32
C LEU A 65 -21.29 7.75 -14.88
N GLU A 66 -21.01 8.03 -13.63
CA GLU A 66 -19.66 7.98 -13.07
C GLU A 66 -19.08 6.56 -13.20
N LEU A 67 -19.84 5.54 -12.80
CA LEU A 67 -19.46 4.14 -12.91
C LEU A 67 -19.35 3.61 -14.36
N ALA A 68 -19.94 4.33 -15.33
CA ALA A 68 -19.80 4.02 -16.75
C ALA A 68 -18.41 4.42 -17.30
N THR A 69 -17.61 5.16 -16.53
CA THR A 69 -16.27 5.59 -16.92
C THR A 69 -15.26 5.06 -15.90
N LEU A 70 -14.36 4.17 -16.36
CA LEU A 70 -13.28 3.67 -15.50
C LEU A 70 -12.12 4.67 -15.52
N GLN A 71 -11.78 5.20 -14.35
CA GLN A 71 -10.63 6.09 -14.15
C GLN A 71 -9.62 5.46 -13.21
N ALA A 72 -8.33 5.69 -13.46
CA ALA A 72 -7.30 5.29 -12.53
C ALA A 72 -7.38 6.16 -11.26
N PRO A 73 -7.42 5.56 -10.06
CA PRO A 73 -7.55 6.29 -8.80
C PRO A 73 -6.25 6.99 -8.38
N PHE A 74 -5.12 6.63 -8.98
CA PHE A 74 -3.79 7.16 -8.71
C PHE A 74 -2.91 7.11 -9.96
N ASP A 75 -1.81 7.84 -9.95
CA ASP A 75 -0.80 7.80 -11.00
C ASP A 75 0.01 6.50 -10.92
N GLY A 76 0.14 5.77 -12.02
CA GLY A 76 0.82 4.49 -12.02
C GLY A 76 1.05 3.92 -13.41
N VAL A 77 1.54 2.71 -13.46
CA VAL A 77 1.79 1.96 -14.69
C VAL A 77 0.75 0.85 -14.84
N VAL A 78 0.11 0.78 -15.99
CA VAL A 78 -0.81 -0.32 -16.32
C VAL A 78 0.00 -1.60 -16.50
N ALA A 79 -0.19 -2.55 -15.59
CA ALA A 79 0.49 -3.85 -15.63
C ALA A 79 -0.26 -4.84 -16.53
N GLU A 80 -1.58 -4.84 -16.46
CA GLU A 80 -2.40 -5.82 -17.16
C GLU A 80 -3.73 -5.22 -17.60
N VAL A 81 -4.18 -5.61 -18.78
CA VAL A 81 -5.50 -5.26 -19.34
C VAL A 81 -6.20 -6.55 -19.76
N ASN A 82 -7.24 -6.94 -19.01
CA ASN A 82 -7.96 -8.19 -19.17
C ASN A 82 -9.32 -8.03 -19.84
N VAL A 83 -9.58 -6.86 -20.44
CA VAL A 83 -10.84 -6.54 -21.12
C VAL A 83 -10.57 -5.99 -22.51
N LYS A 84 -11.41 -6.36 -23.48
CA LYS A 84 -11.37 -5.82 -24.84
C LYS A 84 -12.63 -5.02 -25.13
N ALA A 85 -12.51 -4.06 -26.04
CA ALA A 85 -13.66 -3.31 -26.51
C ALA A 85 -14.74 -4.24 -27.09
N GLY A 86 -15.98 -4.07 -26.63
CA GLY A 86 -17.13 -4.87 -27.02
C GLY A 86 -17.34 -6.15 -26.18
N GLU A 87 -16.49 -6.45 -25.20
CA GLU A 87 -16.70 -7.53 -24.25
C GLU A 87 -17.48 -7.05 -23.02
N ILE A 88 -18.31 -7.94 -22.45
CA ILE A 88 -18.96 -7.67 -21.17
C ILE A 88 -17.91 -7.88 -20.08
N ALA A 89 -17.75 -6.86 -19.21
CA ALA A 89 -16.87 -6.95 -18.06
C ALA A 89 -17.33 -8.09 -17.13
N SER A 90 -16.37 -8.94 -16.75
CA SER A 90 -16.59 -9.99 -15.77
C SER A 90 -16.34 -9.46 -14.35
N THR A 91 -16.51 -10.32 -13.33
CA THR A 91 -16.16 -10.01 -11.95
C THR A 91 -14.64 -10.03 -11.68
N ALA A 92 -13.84 -10.44 -12.66
CA ALA A 92 -12.39 -10.41 -12.59
C ALA A 92 -11.87 -8.96 -12.80
N PRO A 93 -10.69 -8.63 -12.27
CA PRO A 93 -10.07 -7.32 -12.48
C PRO A 93 -9.90 -7.04 -13.98
N ALA A 94 -10.49 -5.95 -14.47
CA ALA A 94 -10.42 -5.56 -15.87
C ALA A 94 -9.06 -4.95 -16.24
N ILE A 95 -8.52 -4.10 -15.34
CA ILE A 95 -7.23 -3.42 -15.49
C ILE A 95 -6.51 -3.46 -14.16
N THR A 96 -5.23 -3.81 -14.17
CA THR A 96 -4.34 -3.75 -13.01
C THR A 96 -3.38 -2.58 -13.19
N VAL A 97 -3.38 -1.65 -12.25
CA VAL A 97 -2.47 -0.50 -12.21
C VAL A 97 -1.54 -0.67 -11.01
N LEU A 98 -0.25 -0.49 -11.24
CA LEU A 98 0.78 -0.54 -10.19
C LEU A 98 1.27 0.88 -9.91
N ASP A 99 1.32 1.24 -8.62
CA ASP A 99 2.09 2.37 -8.16
C ASP A 99 3.57 1.97 -8.09
N THR A 100 4.38 2.64 -8.88
CA THR A 100 5.84 2.41 -8.94
C THR A 100 6.65 3.53 -8.25
N SER A 101 5.98 4.39 -7.51
CA SER A 101 6.62 5.50 -6.79
C SER A 101 7.49 5.02 -5.62
N GLN A 102 7.09 3.91 -5.01
CA GLN A 102 7.78 3.28 -3.89
C GLN A 102 7.75 1.75 -4.03
N PHE A 103 8.86 1.10 -3.69
CA PHE A 103 8.94 -0.34 -3.65
C PHE A 103 9.07 -0.81 -2.20
N HIS A 104 8.32 -1.83 -1.85
CA HIS A 104 8.35 -2.49 -0.56
C HIS A 104 8.72 -3.96 -0.75
N ILE A 105 9.46 -4.50 0.18
CA ILE A 105 9.82 -5.92 0.20
C ILE A 105 9.28 -6.51 1.49
N THR A 106 8.55 -7.61 1.37
CA THR A 106 8.09 -8.38 2.52
C THR A 106 9.01 -9.57 2.69
N VAL A 107 9.59 -9.70 3.88
CA VAL A 107 10.43 -10.83 4.27
C VAL A 107 9.82 -11.51 5.49
N SER A 108 9.81 -12.84 5.48
CA SER A 108 9.34 -13.62 6.62
C SER A 108 10.50 -13.90 7.57
N VAL A 109 10.39 -13.45 8.80
CA VAL A 109 11.42 -13.53 9.85
C VAL A 109 10.95 -14.48 10.95
N ASP A 110 11.83 -15.33 11.43
CA ASP A 110 11.56 -16.26 12.53
C ASP A 110 11.22 -15.53 13.84
N GLU A 111 10.37 -16.14 14.68
CA GLU A 111 9.95 -15.60 15.98
C GLU A 111 11.13 -15.23 16.89
N ILE A 112 12.23 -15.98 16.83
CA ILE A 112 13.41 -15.75 17.67
C ILE A 112 14.10 -14.44 17.27
N ASP A 113 14.17 -14.15 15.97
CA ASP A 113 14.91 -13.01 15.44
C ASP A 113 14.04 -11.74 15.39
N VAL A 114 12.71 -11.87 15.16
CA VAL A 114 11.81 -10.70 15.12
C VAL A 114 11.83 -9.89 16.41
N SER A 115 12.07 -10.54 17.55
CA SER A 115 12.17 -9.86 18.86
C SER A 115 13.31 -8.84 18.96
N ARG A 116 14.26 -8.89 18.04
CA ARG A 116 15.44 -7.99 17.96
C ARG A 116 15.23 -6.88 16.93
N LEU A 117 14.16 -6.97 16.14
CA LEU A 117 13.86 -5.99 15.11
C LEU A 117 13.05 -4.83 15.69
N ALA A 118 13.24 -3.69 15.07
CA ALA A 118 12.45 -2.49 15.35
C ALA A 118 12.24 -1.70 14.04
N GLU A 119 11.13 -0.99 13.98
CA GLU A 119 10.87 -0.06 12.88
C GLU A 119 11.97 1.00 12.78
N GLY A 120 12.33 1.38 11.56
CA GLY A 120 13.39 2.32 11.26
C GLY A 120 14.79 1.72 11.19
N GLN A 121 14.99 0.42 11.47
CA GLN A 121 16.30 -0.23 11.30
C GLN A 121 16.73 -0.25 9.84
N ALA A 122 18.03 -0.01 9.60
CA ALA A 122 18.60 -0.08 8.27
C ALA A 122 18.59 -1.51 7.73
N ALA A 123 18.24 -1.65 6.47
CA ALA A 123 18.23 -2.91 5.74
C ALA A 123 18.98 -2.77 4.43
N GLN A 124 19.76 -3.77 4.09
CA GLN A 124 20.40 -3.93 2.79
C GLN A 124 19.67 -5.02 2.03
N VAL A 125 19.30 -4.74 0.80
CA VAL A 125 18.53 -5.64 -0.05
C VAL A 125 19.31 -5.93 -1.32
N THR A 126 19.37 -7.19 -1.69
CA THR A 126 19.91 -7.67 -2.95
C THR A 126 18.84 -8.40 -3.73
N LEU A 127 18.73 -8.10 -5.02
CA LEU A 127 17.79 -8.77 -5.92
C LEU A 127 18.51 -9.89 -6.65
N GLU A 128 17.87 -11.06 -6.78
CA GLU A 128 18.47 -12.17 -7.54
C GLU A 128 18.74 -11.80 -9.00
N SER A 129 17.90 -10.93 -9.57
CA SER A 129 18.08 -10.43 -10.94
C SER A 129 19.23 -9.41 -11.09
N PHE A 130 19.70 -8.82 -10.00
CA PHE A 130 20.77 -7.81 -9.96
C PHE A 130 21.71 -8.06 -8.79
N PRO A 131 22.50 -9.16 -8.81
CA PRO A 131 23.31 -9.59 -7.66
C PRO A 131 24.41 -8.60 -7.27
N ASP A 132 24.87 -7.78 -8.21
CA ASP A 132 25.91 -6.76 -7.98
C ASP A 132 25.35 -5.44 -7.44
N ALA A 133 24.01 -5.29 -7.42
CA ALA A 133 23.35 -4.09 -6.92
C ALA A 133 22.86 -4.30 -5.48
N THR A 134 23.41 -3.51 -4.56
CA THR A 134 22.90 -3.45 -3.18
C THR A 134 21.98 -2.26 -3.05
N LEU A 135 20.74 -2.52 -2.67
CA LEU A 135 19.73 -1.52 -2.43
C LEU A 135 19.65 -1.25 -0.92
N ASN A 136 19.51 0.01 -0.56
CA ASN A 136 19.31 0.39 0.84
C ASN A 136 17.83 0.61 1.11
N GLY A 137 17.40 0.24 2.29
CA GLY A 137 16.05 0.43 2.77
C GLY A 137 16.01 0.52 4.29
N SER A 138 14.82 0.58 4.82
CA SER A 138 14.58 0.53 6.27
C SER A 138 13.34 -0.30 6.57
N VAL A 139 13.33 -0.91 7.75
CA VAL A 139 12.16 -1.60 8.26
C VAL A 139 11.04 -0.58 8.44
N GLU A 140 9.96 -0.74 7.70
CA GLU A 140 8.79 0.12 7.75
C GLU A 140 7.79 -0.37 8.79
N SER A 141 7.51 -1.68 8.78
CA SER A 141 6.57 -2.28 9.72
C SER A 141 6.88 -3.75 9.97
N ILE A 142 6.45 -4.23 11.13
CA ILE A 142 6.51 -5.63 11.53
C ILE A 142 5.07 -6.08 11.75
N ALA A 143 4.65 -7.17 11.09
CA ALA A 143 3.29 -7.67 11.23
C ALA A 143 2.97 -7.99 12.71
N PRO A 144 1.83 -7.53 13.24
CA PRO A 144 1.45 -7.78 14.63
C PRO A 144 1.01 -9.23 14.90
N ALA A 145 0.75 -9.99 13.84
CA ALA A 145 0.33 -11.38 13.90
C ALA A 145 1.31 -12.27 13.14
N ALA A 146 1.55 -13.45 13.71
CA ALA A 146 2.40 -14.45 13.08
C ALA A 146 1.67 -15.23 11.99
N THR A 147 2.42 -15.66 10.99
CA THR A 147 2.01 -16.63 9.97
C THR A 147 2.61 -17.99 10.31
N PHE A 148 1.82 -19.06 10.16
CA PHE A 148 2.27 -20.43 10.40
C PHE A 148 2.46 -21.13 9.06
N GLU A 149 3.68 -21.51 8.76
CA GLU A 149 4.01 -22.25 7.56
C GLU A 149 4.95 -23.43 7.89
N GLY A 150 4.60 -24.61 7.43
CA GLY A 150 5.44 -25.81 7.64
C GLY A 150 5.73 -26.18 9.11
N GLY A 151 4.92 -25.68 10.07
CA GLY A 151 5.14 -25.90 11.50
C GLY A 151 6.09 -24.92 12.17
N VAL A 152 6.50 -23.87 11.45
CA VAL A 152 7.36 -22.79 11.94
C VAL A 152 6.54 -21.49 11.99
N VAL A 153 6.85 -20.67 12.99
CA VAL A 153 6.22 -19.36 13.22
C VAL A 153 7.07 -18.28 12.58
N TYR A 154 6.48 -17.51 11.68
CA TYR A 154 7.12 -16.37 11.02
C TYR A 154 6.33 -15.09 11.23
N TYR A 155 7.02 -13.99 11.22
CA TYR A 155 6.44 -12.64 11.18
C TYR A 155 6.85 -11.96 9.88
N ASP A 156 5.89 -11.38 9.20
CA ASP A 156 6.16 -10.63 7.98
C ASP A 156 6.69 -9.23 8.34
N VAL A 157 7.85 -8.91 7.81
CA VAL A 157 8.54 -7.63 7.99
C VAL A 157 8.55 -6.92 6.65
N THR A 158 7.98 -5.74 6.61
CA THR A 158 7.98 -4.88 5.42
C THR A 158 9.15 -3.93 5.47
N ILE A 159 9.94 -3.91 4.41
CA ILE A 159 11.09 -3.04 4.22
C ILE A 159 10.74 -2.07 3.08
N ALA A 160 10.76 -0.77 3.37
CA ALA A 160 10.66 0.27 2.36
C ALA A 160 12.04 0.50 1.73
N LEU A 161 12.10 0.46 0.40
CA LEU A 161 13.34 0.73 -0.34
C LEU A 161 13.52 2.24 -0.54
N ASN A 162 14.75 2.68 -0.43
CA ASN A 162 15.13 4.04 -0.83
C ASN A 162 15.08 4.18 -2.36
N PRO A 163 14.84 5.39 -2.89
CA PRO A 163 14.88 5.64 -4.32
C PRO A 163 16.19 5.14 -4.95
N THR A 164 16.07 4.47 -6.10
CA THR A 164 17.21 3.84 -6.80
C THR A 164 17.02 3.94 -8.30
N ASP A 165 18.13 3.97 -9.04
CA ASP A 165 18.14 3.92 -10.51
C ASP A 165 18.12 2.47 -11.06
N VAL A 166 18.14 1.46 -10.19
CA VAL A 166 18.00 0.06 -10.60
C VAL A 166 16.60 -0.19 -11.12
N PRO A 167 16.43 -0.80 -12.30
CA PRO A 167 15.12 -1.03 -12.89
C PRO A 167 14.37 -2.18 -12.18
N ILE A 168 13.88 -1.90 -10.99
CA ILE A 168 13.11 -2.85 -10.16
C ILE A 168 11.74 -3.06 -10.79
N ARG A 169 11.22 -4.28 -10.66
CA ARG A 169 9.85 -4.64 -11.03
C ARG A 169 9.16 -5.34 -9.87
N ALA A 170 7.85 -5.24 -9.84
CA ALA A 170 7.05 -6.03 -8.90
C ALA A 170 7.32 -7.53 -9.05
N ASP A 171 7.14 -8.28 -7.97
CA ASP A 171 7.31 -9.74 -7.89
C ASP A 171 8.75 -10.25 -8.17
N MET A 172 9.77 -9.40 -8.07
CA MET A 172 11.15 -9.82 -8.08
C MET A 172 11.53 -10.47 -6.74
N THR A 173 12.29 -11.57 -6.82
CA THR A 173 12.86 -12.22 -5.62
C THR A 173 13.99 -11.39 -5.05
N ALA A 174 13.96 -11.17 -3.75
CA ALA A 174 14.92 -10.37 -3.01
C ALA A 174 15.39 -11.07 -1.75
N ASN A 175 16.64 -10.79 -1.36
CA ASN A 175 17.20 -11.16 -0.07
C ASN A 175 17.48 -9.87 0.72
N ALA A 176 17.07 -9.85 1.99
CA ALA A 176 17.29 -8.70 2.86
C ALA A 176 18.21 -9.08 4.02
N THR A 177 19.13 -8.18 4.35
CA THR A 177 19.95 -8.22 5.55
C THR A 177 19.60 -7.01 6.41
N ILE A 178 19.04 -7.25 7.60
CA ILE A 178 18.63 -6.19 8.54
C ILE A 178 19.70 -6.06 9.62
N GLU A 179 20.18 -4.85 9.85
CA GLU A 179 21.17 -4.55 10.88
C GLU A 179 20.50 -4.45 12.25
N VAL A 180 20.71 -5.47 13.10
CA VAL A 180 20.08 -5.54 14.43
C VAL A 180 20.81 -4.68 15.45
N LYS A 181 22.14 -4.57 15.33
CA LYS A 181 22.97 -3.79 16.24
C LYS A 181 24.26 -3.33 15.55
N GLU A 182 24.44 -2.04 15.48
CA GLU A 182 25.72 -1.45 15.14
C GLU A 182 26.49 -1.14 16.43
N VAL A 183 27.74 -1.58 16.50
CA VAL A 183 28.64 -1.23 17.59
C VAL A 183 29.76 -0.40 16.97
N SER A 184 29.63 0.92 17.09
CA SER A 184 30.63 1.86 16.62
C SER A 184 31.70 2.11 17.69
N ASP A 185 32.85 2.58 17.25
CA ASP A 185 33.99 2.94 18.13
C ASP A 185 34.52 1.78 18.99
N VAL A 186 34.54 0.57 18.41
CA VAL A 186 35.08 -0.63 19.07
C VAL A 186 36.40 -1.04 18.45
N LEU A 187 37.31 -1.48 19.29
CA LEU A 187 38.56 -2.09 18.85
C LEU A 187 38.33 -3.57 18.53
N LEU A 188 38.48 -3.96 17.26
CA LEU A 188 38.43 -5.35 16.87
C LEU A 188 39.74 -6.04 17.26
N ILE A 189 39.63 -7.08 18.09
CA ILE A 189 40.74 -7.89 18.51
C ILE A 189 40.57 -9.34 18.02
N PRO A 190 41.65 -10.02 17.56
CA PRO A 190 41.58 -11.42 17.19
C PRO A 190 41.18 -12.29 18.38
N THR A 191 40.36 -13.32 18.15
CA THR A 191 39.88 -14.22 19.22
C THR A 191 40.99 -14.96 19.99
N TRP A 192 42.16 -15.14 19.38
CA TRP A 192 43.29 -15.80 20.01
C TRP A 192 43.97 -14.97 21.14
N VAL A 193 43.71 -13.66 21.22
CA VAL A 193 44.23 -12.80 22.31
C VAL A 193 43.29 -12.73 23.49
N VAL A 194 42.02 -13.21 23.34
CA VAL A 194 41.04 -13.25 24.41
C VAL A 194 41.38 -14.45 25.35
N ARG A 195 41.55 -14.16 26.61
CA ARG A 195 41.82 -15.17 27.67
C ARG A 195 40.62 -15.28 28.60
N VAL A 196 40.50 -16.47 29.20
CA VAL A 196 39.44 -16.73 30.20
C VAL A 196 40.16 -16.92 31.56
N ASP A 197 39.70 -16.18 32.53
CA ASP A 197 40.13 -16.37 33.92
C ASP A 197 39.45 -17.63 34.46
N ASN A 198 40.25 -18.66 34.72
CA ASN A 198 39.75 -19.97 35.19
C ASN A 198 39.10 -19.91 36.60
N THR A 199 39.29 -18.82 37.34
CA THR A 199 38.77 -18.67 38.71
C THR A 199 37.39 -17.95 38.67
N THR A 200 37.23 -16.96 37.82
CA THR A 200 36.03 -16.15 37.74
C THR A 200 35.14 -16.45 36.55
N GLY A 201 35.69 -17.16 35.53
CA GLY A 201 35.00 -17.45 34.27
C GLY A 201 34.87 -16.22 33.34
N GLN A 202 35.46 -15.09 33.72
CA GLN A 202 35.38 -13.87 32.91
C GLN A 202 36.40 -13.84 31.81
N THR A 203 36.05 -13.27 30.66
CA THR A 203 36.99 -13.06 29.54
C THR A 203 37.71 -11.73 29.71
N TYR A 204 39.01 -11.74 29.43
CA TYR A 204 39.85 -10.54 29.50
C TYR A 204 40.88 -10.50 28.38
N VAL A 205 41.41 -9.31 28.15
CA VAL A 205 42.53 -9.05 27.22
C VAL A 205 43.59 -8.26 27.97
N ASP A 206 44.82 -8.63 27.76
CA ASP A 206 45.99 -7.92 28.28
C ASP A 206 46.37 -6.80 27.29
N LYS A 207 46.10 -5.53 27.66
CA LYS A 207 46.46 -4.33 26.89
C LYS A 207 47.81 -3.80 27.38
N GLN A 208 48.74 -3.60 26.48
CA GLN A 208 50.02 -2.97 26.81
C GLN A 208 49.89 -1.44 26.76
N VAL A 209 50.12 -0.76 27.87
CA VAL A 209 50.11 0.70 28.00
C VAL A 209 51.53 1.13 28.44
N GLY A 210 52.35 1.48 27.46
CA GLY A 210 53.77 1.77 27.73
C GLY A 210 54.56 0.50 28.10
N ASN A 211 55.12 0.46 29.31
CA ASN A 211 55.86 -0.69 29.83
C ASN A 211 55.03 -1.57 30.79
N GLU A 212 53.78 -1.20 31.04
CA GLU A 212 52.87 -1.95 31.92
C GLU A 212 51.77 -2.64 31.13
N THR A 213 51.30 -3.76 31.67
CA THR A 213 50.21 -4.55 31.09
C THR A 213 48.96 -4.31 31.94
N GLU A 214 47.92 -3.79 31.33
CA GLU A 214 46.62 -3.55 31.97
C GLU A 214 45.63 -4.63 31.50
N ARG A 215 44.92 -5.24 32.44
CA ARG A 215 43.84 -6.19 32.14
C ARG A 215 42.54 -5.43 31.89
N VAL A 216 41.92 -5.66 30.72
CA VAL A 216 40.62 -5.10 30.33
C VAL A 216 39.64 -6.25 30.17
N ASN A 217 38.50 -6.17 30.85
CA ASN A 217 37.40 -7.14 30.84
C ASN A 217 36.32 -6.77 29.82
#